data_ea7f6e82113faed6cb20a23960b95f35
#
_entry.id   ea7f6e82113faed6cb20a23960b95f35
#
_cell.length_a   1.000
_cell.length_b   1.000
_cell.length_c   1.000
_cell.angle_alpha   90.00
_cell.angle_beta   90.00
_cell.angle_gamma   90.00
#
_symmetry.space_group_name_H-M   'P 1'
#
loop_
_entity.id
_entity.type
_entity.pdbx_description
1 polymer ?
#
loop_
_entity_poly.entity_id
_entity_poly.type
_entity_poly.pdbx_seq_one_letter_code
_entity_poly.pdbx_strand_id
1 'polypeptide(L)'
;MRFRRFFKNKSGIDTIIASVLMILIVVVASVMVYAYATGLFGAIATPQKVATEAISLEYASFTNNSVVNLSIRDIGTTPITPKSYYVNDYTGNQYTRANWAQGPYLPNPTPIQPTALGNATILISSACSTSCTSSGTPFVFQPGYPYTIIMVTATNEQFSFMITR
;
A
#
# COMPACT_ATOMS: atom_id res chain seq x y z
N MET A 1 -23.79 -23.78 78.29
CA MET A 1 -23.98 -24.04 76.84
C MET A 1 -22.80 -23.49 76.08
N ARG A 2 -22.04 -24.38 75.43
CA ARG A 2 -20.70 -24.12 74.88
C ARG A 2 -20.79 -23.96 73.37
N PHE A 3 -21.00 -22.75 72.92
CA PHE A 3 -20.94 -22.44 71.44
C PHE A 3 -19.79 -21.50 71.04
N ARG A 4 -18.84 -21.24 71.95
CA ARG A 4 -17.78 -20.22 71.76
C ARG A 4 -16.42 -20.75 71.28
N ARG A 5 -16.32 -21.98 70.84
CA ARG A 5 -14.99 -22.55 70.50
C ARG A 5 -14.75 -22.85 69.01
N PHE A 6 -15.71 -22.57 68.12
CA PHE A 6 -15.52 -22.89 66.68
C PHE A 6 -14.78 -21.83 65.88
N PHE A 7 -14.54 -20.65 66.43
CA PHE A 7 -13.86 -19.58 65.66
C PHE A 7 -12.40 -19.32 66.06
N LYS A 8 -11.73 -20.25 66.71
CA LYS A 8 -10.38 -20.03 67.24
C LYS A 8 -9.26 -20.55 66.28
N ASN A 9 -9.60 -21.08 65.11
CA ASN A 9 -8.61 -21.57 64.17
C ASN A 9 -8.54 -20.70 62.88
N LYS A 10 -8.27 -19.39 63.06
CA LYS A 10 -8.09 -18.47 61.94
C LYS A 10 -6.85 -18.79 61.11
N SER A 11 -5.79 -19.32 61.70
CA SER A 11 -4.56 -19.70 61.04
C SER A 11 -4.70 -20.84 60.04
N GLY A 12 -5.65 -21.78 60.24
CA GLY A 12 -5.89 -22.85 59.27
C GLY A 12 -6.62 -22.39 58.00
N ILE A 13 -7.55 -21.43 58.18
CA ILE A 13 -8.31 -20.83 57.06
C ILE A 13 -7.38 -19.96 56.21
N ASP A 14 -6.52 -19.18 56.85
CA ASP A 14 -5.56 -18.32 56.14
C ASP A 14 -4.57 -19.14 55.26
N THR A 15 -4.13 -20.29 55.76
CA THR A 15 -3.23 -21.19 55.00
C THR A 15 -3.94 -21.80 53.77
N ILE A 16 -5.22 -22.18 53.92
CA ILE A 16 -6.00 -22.73 52.79
C ILE A 16 -6.26 -21.66 51.74
N ILE A 17 -6.64 -20.45 52.16
CA ILE A 17 -6.87 -19.33 51.25
C ILE A 17 -5.57 -18.96 50.54
N ALA A 18 -4.44 -18.91 51.23
CA ALA A 18 -3.16 -18.61 50.66
C ALA A 18 -2.73 -19.65 49.61
N SER A 19 -2.94 -20.96 49.89
CA SER A 19 -2.62 -22.01 48.93
C SER A 19 -3.51 -21.98 47.68
N VAL A 20 -4.81 -21.71 47.84
CA VAL A 20 -5.74 -21.57 46.70
C VAL A 20 -5.39 -20.34 45.84
N LEU A 21 -5.06 -19.20 46.49
CA LEU A 21 -4.60 -18.03 45.74
C LEU A 21 -3.31 -18.30 44.99
N MET A 22 -2.35 -19.03 45.56
CA MET A 22 -1.10 -19.36 44.91
C MET A 22 -1.32 -20.26 43.68
N ILE A 23 -2.22 -21.24 43.78
CA ILE A 23 -2.60 -22.10 42.66
C ILE A 23 -3.27 -21.28 41.55
N LEU A 24 -4.19 -20.38 41.88
CA LEU A 24 -4.85 -19.50 40.90
C LEU A 24 -3.86 -18.62 40.17
N ILE A 25 -2.89 -18.02 40.85
CA ILE A 25 -1.86 -17.18 40.25
C ILE A 25 -1.01 -18.01 39.29
N VAL A 26 -0.59 -19.21 39.67
CA VAL A 26 0.22 -20.09 38.82
C VAL A 26 -0.56 -20.53 37.58
N VAL A 27 -1.84 -20.87 37.70
CA VAL A 27 -2.68 -21.25 36.57
C VAL A 27 -2.87 -20.09 35.60
N VAL A 28 -3.19 -18.90 36.10
CA VAL A 28 -3.34 -17.70 35.26
C VAL A 28 -2.04 -17.34 34.58
N ALA A 29 -0.92 -17.38 35.31
CA ALA A 29 0.39 -17.10 34.73
C ALA A 29 0.78 -18.12 33.64
N SER A 30 0.52 -19.41 33.85
CA SER A 30 0.82 -20.45 32.86
C SER A 30 -0.03 -20.32 31.58
N VAL A 31 -1.32 -19.96 31.71
CA VAL A 31 -2.20 -19.68 30.57
C VAL A 31 -1.74 -18.45 29.80
N MET A 32 -1.34 -17.38 30.52
CA MET A 32 -0.79 -16.19 29.87
C MET A 32 0.51 -16.49 29.09
N VAL A 33 1.43 -17.24 29.70
CA VAL A 33 2.69 -17.63 29.03
C VAL A 33 2.40 -18.52 27.81
N TYR A 34 1.46 -19.46 27.95
CA TYR A 34 1.04 -20.31 26.84
C TYR A 34 0.42 -19.50 25.69
N ALA A 35 -0.53 -18.60 25.99
CA ALA A 35 -1.14 -17.73 25.01
C ALA A 35 -0.11 -16.79 24.34
N TYR A 36 0.86 -16.32 25.11
CA TYR A 36 1.96 -15.51 24.60
C TYR A 36 2.88 -16.31 23.69
N ALA A 37 3.24 -17.52 24.07
CA ALA A 37 4.11 -18.37 23.28
C ALA A 37 3.47 -18.88 21.97
N THR A 38 2.16 -19.14 21.97
CA THR A 38 1.47 -19.71 20.79
C THR A 38 0.81 -18.69 19.88
N GLY A 39 0.39 -17.54 20.38
CA GLY A 39 -0.42 -16.58 19.60
C GLY A 39 0.26 -15.23 19.36
N LEU A 40 0.82 -14.62 20.38
CA LEU A 40 1.32 -13.26 20.26
C LEU A 40 2.68 -13.19 19.53
N PHE A 41 3.57 -14.16 19.80
CA PHE A 41 4.85 -14.24 19.07
C PHE A 41 4.68 -14.65 17.62
N GLY A 42 3.71 -15.50 17.29
CA GLY A 42 3.41 -15.86 15.92
C GLY A 42 2.94 -14.70 15.06
N ALA A 43 2.19 -13.77 15.63
CA ALA A 43 1.70 -12.58 14.92
C ALA A 43 2.76 -11.46 14.75
N ILE A 44 3.74 -11.42 15.67
CA ILE A 44 4.79 -10.38 15.65
C ILE A 44 6.05 -10.85 14.91
N ALA A 45 6.34 -12.16 14.91
CA ALA A 45 7.57 -12.72 14.37
C ALA A 45 7.54 -13.03 12.87
N THR A 46 6.39 -13.05 12.23
CA THR A 46 6.29 -13.01 10.78
C THR A 46 5.94 -11.58 10.37
N PRO A 47 6.90 -10.76 9.91
CA PRO A 47 6.54 -9.59 9.17
C PRO A 47 5.72 -10.12 7.99
N GLN A 48 4.42 -9.90 8.03
CA GLN A 48 3.59 -10.10 6.86
C GLN A 48 4.21 -9.20 5.81
N LYS A 49 4.89 -9.81 4.85
CA LYS A 49 5.43 -9.10 3.71
C LYS A 49 4.20 -8.70 2.91
N VAL A 50 3.60 -7.58 3.30
CA VAL A 50 2.52 -6.98 2.54
C VAL A 50 3.10 -6.76 1.16
N ALA A 51 2.54 -7.46 0.19
CA ALA A 51 2.88 -7.24 -1.19
C ALA A 51 2.55 -5.77 -1.50
N THR A 52 3.56 -4.95 -1.61
CA THR A 52 3.42 -3.52 -1.84
C THR A 52 3.92 -3.19 -3.23
N GLU A 53 3.09 -2.52 -3.99
CA GLU A 53 3.53 -1.81 -5.18
C GLU A 53 4.28 -0.55 -4.73
N ALA A 54 5.44 -0.32 -5.30
CA ALA A 54 6.21 0.89 -5.03
C ALA A 54 7.03 1.26 -6.27
N ILE A 55 6.99 2.53 -6.65
CA ILE A 55 7.60 3.02 -7.89
C ILE A 55 8.58 4.15 -7.57
N SER A 56 9.72 4.11 -8.22
CA SER A 56 10.66 5.23 -8.32
C SER A 56 10.71 5.72 -9.75
N LEU A 57 10.54 7.03 -9.95
CA LEU A 57 10.79 7.66 -11.24
C LEU A 57 12.31 7.89 -11.37
N GLU A 58 12.93 7.20 -12.34
CA GLU A 58 14.34 7.34 -12.61
C GLU A 58 14.61 8.51 -13.59
N TYR A 59 13.77 8.61 -14.61
CA TYR A 59 13.98 9.55 -15.69
C TYR A 59 12.68 9.86 -16.44
N ALA A 60 12.54 11.12 -16.89
CA ALA A 60 11.45 11.57 -17.74
C ALA A 60 12.02 12.24 -19.01
N SER A 61 11.54 11.86 -20.18
CA SER A 61 11.98 12.37 -21.46
C SER A 61 10.80 12.81 -22.31
N PHE A 62 10.81 14.04 -22.77
CA PHE A 62 9.79 14.56 -23.68
C PHE A 62 10.19 14.29 -25.13
N THR A 63 9.41 13.46 -25.82
CA THR A 63 9.63 13.18 -27.25
C THR A 63 9.14 14.34 -28.09
N ASN A 64 8.01 14.92 -27.71
CA ASN A 64 7.42 16.09 -28.36
C ASN A 64 6.53 16.86 -27.37
N ASN A 65 5.74 17.83 -27.89
CA ASN A 65 4.86 18.67 -27.06
C ASN A 65 3.67 17.92 -26.44
N SER A 66 3.42 16.66 -26.85
CA SER A 66 2.27 15.87 -26.40
C SER A 66 2.65 14.53 -25.81
N VAL A 67 3.94 14.16 -25.86
CA VAL A 67 4.42 12.83 -25.44
C VAL A 67 5.58 12.97 -24.46
N VAL A 68 5.46 12.30 -23.34
CA VAL A 68 6.55 12.11 -22.38
C VAL A 68 6.72 10.61 -22.09
N ASN A 69 7.95 10.15 -22.09
CA ASN A 69 8.34 8.82 -21.71
C ASN A 69 8.89 8.86 -20.26
N LEU A 70 8.32 8.05 -19.40
CA LEU A 70 8.75 7.88 -18.03
C LEU A 70 9.50 6.55 -17.93
N SER A 71 10.74 6.61 -17.47
CA SER A 71 11.48 5.41 -17.06
C SER A 71 11.28 5.23 -15.56
N ILE A 72 10.54 4.20 -15.20
CA ILE A 72 10.13 3.92 -13.83
C ILE A 72 10.70 2.59 -13.39
N ARG A 73 11.17 2.55 -12.14
CA ARG A 73 11.66 1.32 -11.50
C ARG A 73 10.65 0.84 -10.49
N ASP A 74 10.34 -0.43 -10.55
CA ASP A 74 9.60 -1.09 -9.49
C ASP A 74 10.56 -1.37 -8.32
N ILE A 75 10.33 -0.70 -7.19
CA ILE A 75 11.06 -0.90 -5.94
C ILE A 75 10.22 -1.69 -4.91
N GLY A 76 9.04 -2.14 -5.33
CA GLY A 76 8.13 -2.95 -4.55
C GLY A 76 8.47 -4.44 -4.56
N THR A 77 7.51 -5.22 -4.10
CA THR A 77 7.62 -6.69 -4.01
C THR A 77 6.66 -7.40 -4.95
N THR A 78 5.75 -6.68 -5.59
CA THR A 78 4.75 -7.17 -6.54
C THR A 78 4.89 -6.48 -7.89
N PRO A 79 4.65 -7.18 -9.00
CA PRO A 79 4.68 -6.56 -10.33
C PRO A 79 3.66 -5.42 -10.43
N ILE A 80 4.08 -4.34 -11.05
CA ILE A 80 3.24 -3.16 -11.27
C ILE A 80 2.62 -3.26 -12.65
N THR A 81 1.30 -3.20 -12.69
CA THR A 81 0.54 -3.18 -13.95
C THR A 81 -0.15 -1.83 -14.09
N PRO A 82 0.40 -0.90 -14.89
CA PRO A 82 -0.23 0.38 -15.13
C PRO A 82 -1.60 0.19 -15.83
N LYS A 83 -2.61 0.93 -15.40
CA LYS A 83 -4.00 0.82 -15.90
C LYS A 83 -4.48 2.12 -16.55
N SER A 84 -4.29 3.23 -15.86
CA SER A 84 -4.73 4.55 -16.29
C SER A 84 -3.77 5.63 -15.82
N TYR A 85 -3.90 6.83 -16.38
CA TYR A 85 -3.14 7.99 -15.91
C TYR A 85 -3.95 9.27 -15.97
N TYR A 86 -3.53 10.21 -15.13
CA TYR A 86 -3.97 11.60 -15.10
C TYR A 86 -2.77 12.49 -15.29
N VAL A 87 -2.92 13.55 -16.05
CA VAL A 87 -1.90 14.60 -16.19
C VAL A 87 -2.52 15.94 -15.85
N ASN A 88 -1.95 16.61 -14.87
CA ASN A 88 -2.35 17.95 -14.49
C ASN A 88 -1.30 18.94 -14.97
N ASP A 89 -1.74 20.01 -15.61
CA ASP A 89 -0.89 21.11 -16.00
C ASP A 89 -0.73 22.13 -14.84
N TYR A 90 0.13 23.10 -15.04
CA TYR A 90 0.39 24.18 -14.09
C TYR A 90 -0.79 25.15 -13.88
N THR A 91 -1.81 25.10 -14.74
CA THR A 91 -3.02 25.92 -14.65
C THR A 91 -4.18 25.19 -13.97
N GLY A 92 -4.01 23.91 -13.65
CA GLY A 92 -5.03 23.07 -13.04
C GLY A 92 -5.91 22.30 -14.02
N ASN A 93 -5.63 22.38 -15.32
CA ASN A 93 -6.31 21.53 -16.28
C ASN A 93 -5.86 20.08 -16.11
N GLN A 94 -6.81 19.15 -16.17
CA GLN A 94 -6.55 17.73 -16.07
C GLN A 94 -6.92 17.02 -17.36
N TYR A 95 -6.00 16.19 -17.86
CA TYR A 95 -6.24 15.21 -18.91
C TYR A 95 -6.15 13.81 -18.31
N THR A 96 -7.12 12.95 -18.67
CA THR A 96 -7.19 11.59 -18.14
C THR A 96 -7.27 10.59 -19.28
N ARG A 97 -6.57 9.47 -19.13
CA ARG A 97 -6.74 8.30 -19.98
C ARG A 97 -7.04 7.07 -19.11
N ALA A 98 -8.30 6.62 -19.19
CA ALA A 98 -8.81 5.59 -18.26
C ALA A 98 -8.45 4.17 -18.67
N ASN A 99 -8.21 3.90 -19.95
CA ASN A 99 -7.94 2.58 -20.50
C ASN A 99 -6.57 2.46 -21.15
N TRP A 100 -5.58 3.03 -20.54
CA TRP A 100 -4.20 3.06 -21.03
C TRP A 100 -3.64 1.65 -21.32
N ALA A 101 -3.95 0.68 -20.47
CA ALA A 101 -3.48 -0.70 -20.59
C ALA A 101 -4.39 -1.61 -21.46
N GLN A 102 -5.50 -1.11 -21.98
CA GLN A 102 -6.54 -1.92 -22.62
C GLN A 102 -6.84 -1.50 -24.06
N GLY A 103 -5.88 -1.37 -24.88
CA GLY A 103 -6.24 -0.99 -26.24
C GLY A 103 -5.16 -1.29 -27.26
N PRO A 104 -5.55 -1.45 -28.54
CA PRO A 104 -4.59 -1.60 -29.63
C PRO A 104 -3.80 -0.32 -29.91
N TYR A 105 -4.12 0.76 -29.18
CA TYR A 105 -3.47 2.04 -29.36
C TYR A 105 -2.26 2.17 -28.45
N LEU A 106 -1.13 2.20 -29.09
CA LEU A 106 0.12 2.57 -28.45
C LEU A 106 0.07 4.03 -27.97
N PRO A 107 0.72 4.32 -26.83
CA PRO A 107 1.60 3.42 -26.11
C PRO A 107 0.84 2.63 -25.04
N ASN A 108 0.94 1.32 -25.11
CA ASN A 108 0.38 0.42 -24.10
C ASN A 108 1.49 0.02 -23.12
N PRO A 109 1.39 0.35 -21.82
CA PRO A 109 2.44 -0.01 -20.88
C PRO A 109 2.42 -1.52 -20.61
N THR A 110 3.59 -2.10 -20.52
CA THR A 110 3.76 -3.49 -20.10
C THR A 110 3.89 -3.59 -18.57
N PRO A 111 3.48 -4.70 -17.95
CA PRO A 111 3.74 -4.93 -16.54
C PRO A 111 5.24 -4.88 -16.23
N ILE A 112 5.59 -4.19 -15.14
CA ILE A 112 6.97 -4.02 -14.69
C ILE A 112 7.19 -4.96 -13.52
N GLN A 113 8.21 -5.79 -13.61
CA GLN A 113 8.54 -6.76 -12.57
C GLN A 113 9.30 -6.08 -11.41
N PRO A 114 9.24 -6.64 -10.20
CA PRO A 114 10.03 -6.16 -9.07
C PRO A 114 11.51 -6.01 -9.43
N THR A 115 12.10 -4.90 -9.01
CA THR A 115 13.47 -4.47 -9.30
C THR A 115 13.77 -4.11 -10.78
N ALA A 116 12.84 -4.36 -11.69
CA ALA A 116 13.02 -4.04 -13.10
C ALA A 116 12.75 -2.57 -13.41
N LEU A 117 13.38 -2.11 -14.50
CA LEU A 117 13.11 -0.82 -15.11
C LEU A 117 12.06 -1.03 -16.22
N GLY A 118 11.02 -0.22 -16.21
CA GLY A 118 9.99 -0.19 -17.23
C GLY A 118 9.83 1.19 -17.85
N ASN A 119 9.29 1.23 -19.06
CA ASN A 119 8.97 2.48 -19.73
C ASN A 119 7.46 2.65 -19.82
N ALA A 120 6.99 3.82 -19.39
CA ALA A 120 5.61 4.22 -19.47
C ALA A 120 5.48 5.49 -20.31
N THR A 121 4.82 5.39 -21.45
CA THR A 121 4.64 6.54 -22.34
C THR A 121 3.30 7.20 -22.10
N ILE A 122 3.33 8.48 -21.77
CA ILE A 122 2.17 9.33 -21.53
C ILE A 122 1.92 10.15 -22.79
N LEU A 123 0.73 10.03 -23.35
CA LEU A 123 0.29 10.78 -24.53
C LEU A 123 -0.91 11.66 -24.16
N ILE A 124 -0.82 12.95 -24.44
CA ILE A 124 -1.96 13.88 -24.38
C ILE A 124 -2.44 14.11 -25.82
N SER A 125 -3.62 13.61 -26.16
CA SER A 125 -4.14 13.74 -27.51
C SER A 125 -5.66 13.77 -27.52
N SER A 126 -6.22 14.59 -28.40
CA SER A 126 -7.65 14.57 -28.74
C SER A 126 -8.02 13.42 -29.67
N ALA A 127 -7.05 12.83 -30.35
CA ALA A 127 -7.25 11.70 -31.25
C ALA A 127 -7.34 10.39 -30.46
N CYS A 128 -8.39 10.26 -29.69
CA CYS A 128 -8.77 9.01 -29.06
C CYS A 128 -9.82 8.36 -29.97
N SER A 129 -9.47 7.28 -30.66
CA SER A 129 -10.42 6.52 -31.45
C SER A 129 -11.39 5.72 -30.55
N THR A 130 -12.31 4.97 -31.15
CA THR A 130 -13.44 4.28 -30.49
C THR A 130 -13.09 3.36 -29.32
N SER A 131 -11.83 2.99 -29.12
CA SER A 131 -11.37 2.14 -28.01
C SER A 131 -10.54 2.87 -26.94
N CYS A 132 -10.39 4.17 -27.06
CA CYS A 132 -9.70 4.98 -26.06
C CYS A 132 -10.73 5.78 -25.26
N THR A 133 -10.68 5.67 -23.94
CA THR A 133 -11.48 6.50 -23.05
C THR A 133 -10.61 7.59 -22.46
N SER A 134 -10.77 8.81 -22.95
CA SER A 134 -10.10 9.98 -22.38
C SER A 134 -11.14 11.00 -21.92
N SER A 135 -10.80 11.79 -20.93
CA SER A 135 -11.59 12.94 -20.47
C SER A 135 -10.68 14.12 -20.16
N GLY A 136 -11.28 15.31 -20.12
CA GLY A 136 -10.56 16.54 -19.96
C GLY A 136 -10.11 17.16 -21.30
N THR A 137 -9.65 18.42 -21.24
CA THR A 137 -9.18 19.13 -22.42
C THR A 137 -7.72 18.78 -22.67
N PRO A 138 -7.37 18.24 -23.86
CA PRO A 138 -5.98 18.02 -24.20
C PRO A 138 -5.19 19.34 -24.23
N PHE A 139 -4.01 19.32 -23.64
CA PHE A 139 -3.06 20.43 -23.64
C PHE A 139 -1.70 19.97 -24.17
N VAL A 140 -0.79 20.90 -24.32
CA VAL A 140 0.58 20.60 -24.75
C VAL A 140 1.56 20.90 -23.64
N PHE A 141 2.57 20.06 -23.48
CA PHE A 141 3.68 20.32 -22.60
C PHE A 141 4.48 21.52 -23.09
N GLN A 142 4.64 22.54 -22.27
CA GLN A 142 5.42 23.75 -22.57
C GLN A 142 6.75 23.74 -21.81
N PRO A 143 7.85 24.19 -22.44
CA PRO A 143 9.15 24.27 -21.78
C PRO A 143 9.12 25.18 -20.54
N GLY A 144 9.77 24.76 -19.45
CA GLY A 144 9.89 25.50 -18.21
C GLY A 144 8.71 25.36 -17.24
N TYR A 145 7.66 24.65 -17.61
CA TYR A 145 6.49 24.48 -16.73
C TYR A 145 6.45 23.07 -16.08
N PRO A 146 5.99 23.01 -14.80
CA PRO A 146 5.80 21.74 -14.10
C PRO A 146 4.48 21.07 -14.49
N TYR A 147 4.51 19.75 -14.52
CA TYR A 147 3.35 18.88 -14.77
C TYR A 147 3.33 17.76 -13.74
N THR A 148 2.14 17.44 -13.24
CA THR A 148 1.95 16.34 -12.32
C THR A 148 1.32 15.17 -13.07
N ILE A 149 2.01 14.05 -13.12
CA ILE A 149 1.50 12.80 -13.70
C ILE A 149 1.13 11.87 -12.56
N ILE A 150 -0.11 11.41 -12.57
CA ILE A 150 -0.62 10.44 -11.61
C ILE A 150 -0.89 9.15 -12.38
N MET A 151 -0.14 8.11 -12.08
CA MET A 151 -0.33 6.78 -12.65
C MET A 151 -1.14 5.92 -11.67
N VAL A 152 -2.16 5.23 -12.19
CA VAL A 152 -3.00 4.31 -11.42
C VAL A 152 -2.74 2.89 -11.91
N THR A 153 -2.51 1.98 -10.99
CA THR A 153 -2.25 0.57 -11.28
C THR A 153 -3.53 -0.25 -11.34
N ALA A 154 -3.42 -1.51 -11.73
CA ALA A 154 -4.54 -2.44 -11.76
C ALA A 154 -5.11 -2.72 -10.35
N THR A 155 -4.31 -2.56 -9.31
CA THR A 155 -4.72 -2.67 -7.89
C THR A 155 -5.34 -1.39 -7.34
N ASN A 156 -5.44 -0.33 -8.17
CA ASN A 156 -5.90 1.02 -7.87
C ASN A 156 -4.96 1.81 -6.94
N GLU A 157 -3.70 1.41 -6.82
CA GLU A 157 -2.68 2.25 -6.19
C GLU A 157 -2.33 3.43 -7.10
N GLN A 158 -2.02 4.59 -6.50
CA GLN A 158 -1.75 5.83 -7.22
C GLN A 158 -0.34 6.32 -6.94
N PHE A 159 0.39 6.59 -8.00
CA PHE A 159 1.76 7.13 -7.93
C PHE A 159 1.81 8.47 -8.64
N SER A 160 2.27 9.49 -7.93
CA SER A 160 2.33 10.85 -8.44
C SER A 160 3.78 11.27 -8.70
N PHE A 161 4.03 11.78 -9.90
CA PHE A 161 5.34 12.27 -10.34
C PHE A 161 5.22 13.71 -10.79
N MET A 162 6.09 14.58 -10.30
CA MET A 162 6.22 15.94 -10.81
C MET A 162 7.40 16.01 -11.78
N ILE A 163 7.16 16.46 -12.98
CA ILE A 163 8.16 16.61 -14.03
C ILE A 163 8.10 18.03 -14.61
N THR A 164 9.25 18.55 -15.01
CA THR A 164 9.36 19.84 -15.71
C THR A 164 9.89 19.61 -17.11
N ARG A 165 9.26 20.23 -18.09
CA ARG A 165 9.70 20.13 -19.46
C ARG A 165 10.79 21.12 -19.81
#